data_914331a709991268113f3734bc1d4d2e
#
_entry.id   914331a709991268113f3734bc1d4d2e
#
_cell.length_a   1.000
_cell.length_b   1.000
_cell.length_c   1.000
_cell.angle_alpha   90.00
_cell.angle_beta   90.00
_cell.angle_gamma   90.00
#
_symmetry.space_group_name_H-M   'P 1'
#
loop_
_entity.id
_entity.type
_entity.pdbx_description
1 polymer ?
#
loop_
_entity_poly.entity_id
_entity_poly.type
_entity_poly.pdbx_seq_one_letter_code
_entity_poly.pdbx_strand_id
1 'polypeptide(L)'
;MKLTRIHHCKNLNQEKYKQLEKQAVLLGHVRSEIWAKYGAIAGLNISDRTIRDAWMKEGRNFGVSANAWKETLRDCMGDIKAFREASKEKVKQAIRKRTTCDKELKRLYTLLKKDEWQEDNFLHRQMRKYFRHGVNHTYNQIIVRADMCKTFELNGQCWLKVPSLVPRQTIKIPLNTTMEFAPIGTLRIILKNGNIEVHSTYDAVESQDCGQATIGVDKGYSEAFVDSDGEVYGQGLGKLISSESDYLNQKYKNRSKLRAIAKKKPHKKAKIELNNLGRKKLDRRQDTQKAKLKTLIYTATHRLVDKAKLIVAEDLSSPIQGKRNYGKNTNRRLNTWVKGLLADALTSVSHRRGSTVHLVNASYTSQCDSFLHGLLIGTRKGDRFYRFNGEVVQADWNGARNVLARLNDNEISRYTPYKTVKRILQERTDRYKSELTDLGSSYTLGDKTLTECELVLDHV
;
A
#
# COMPACT_ATOMS: atom_id res chain seq x y z
N MET A 1 -6.03 16.58 -5.83
CA MET A 1 -5.69 15.14 -5.94
C MET A 1 -6.71 14.43 -6.81
N LYS A 2 -6.28 13.54 -7.73
CA LYS A 2 -7.22 12.74 -8.52
C LYS A 2 -7.64 11.48 -7.76
N LEU A 3 -8.94 11.27 -7.67
CA LEU A 3 -9.55 10.09 -7.07
C LEU A 3 -10.29 9.28 -8.13
N THR A 4 -10.44 7.99 -7.88
CA THR A 4 -11.24 7.09 -8.73
C THR A 4 -12.58 6.83 -8.07
N ARG A 5 -13.67 7.15 -8.77
CA ARG A 5 -15.03 6.73 -8.40
C ARG A 5 -15.38 5.47 -9.18
N ILE A 6 -15.98 4.51 -8.48
CA ILE A 6 -16.41 3.24 -9.05
C ILE A 6 -17.93 3.24 -9.12
N HIS A 7 -18.45 3.13 -10.34
CA HIS A 7 -19.88 3.00 -10.61
C HIS A 7 -20.18 1.54 -10.94
N HIS A 8 -21.13 0.96 -10.24
CA HIS A 8 -21.55 -0.42 -10.49
C HIS A 8 -22.68 -0.45 -11.51
N CYS A 9 -22.67 -1.47 -12.35
CA CYS A 9 -23.78 -1.71 -13.28
C CYS A 9 -24.97 -2.34 -12.55
N LYS A 10 -26.18 -1.91 -12.92
CA LYS A 10 -27.43 -2.48 -12.43
C LYS A 10 -28.04 -3.38 -13.51
N ASN A 11 -27.93 -4.70 -13.34
CA ASN A 11 -28.62 -5.70 -14.18
C ASN A 11 -28.38 -5.56 -15.70
N LEU A 12 -27.12 -5.71 -16.16
CA LEU A 12 -26.85 -5.76 -17.58
C LEU A 12 -27.34 -7.09 -18.18
N ASN A 13 -27.95 -7.01 -19.38
CA ASN A 13 -28.30 -8.17 -20.18
C ASN A 13 -27.06 -9.03 -20.47
N GLN A 14 -27.20 -10.35 -20.39
CA GLN A 14 -26.10 -11.30 -20.54
C GLN A 14 -25.44 -11.24 -21.91
N GLU A 15 -26.21 -10.96 -22.97
CA GLU A 15 -25.66 -10.82 -24.32
C GLU A 15 -24.74 -9.61 -24.43
N LYS A 16 -25.14 -8.44 -23.90
CA LYS A 16 -24.29 -7.25 -23.83
C LYS A 16 -23.03 -7.49 -22.98
N TYR A 17 -23.16 -8.23 -21.87
CA TYR A 17 -22.01 -8.64 -21.07
C TYR A 17 -21.02 -9.45 -21.89
N LYS A 18 -21.49 -10.47 -22.64
CA LYS A 18 -20.63 -11.30 -23.51
C LYS A 18 -19.94 -10.50 -24.61
N GLN A 19 -20.62 -9.49 -25.18
CA GLN A 19 -20.02 -8.61 -26.17
C GLN A 19 -18.87 -7.79 -25.59
N LEU A 20 -19.05 -7.21 -24.39
CA LEU A 20 -18.00 -6.50 -23.66
C LEU A 20 -16.87 -7.44 -23.26
N GLU A 21 -17.17 -8.65 -22.82
CA GLU A 21 -16.19 -9.67 -22.45
C GLU A 21 -15.30 -10.05 -23.66
N LYS A 22 -15.91 -10.30 -24.82
CA LYS A 22 -15.17 -10.54 -26.07
C LYS A 22 -14.24 -9.38 -26.42
N GLN A 23 -14.72 -8.15 -26.31
CA GLN A 23 -13.91 -6.95 -26.55
C GLN A 23 -12.74 -6.84 -25.54
N ALA A 24 -12.98 -7.08 -24.26
CA ALA A 24 -11.96 -7.03 -23.22
C ALA A 24 -10.88 -8.10 -23.44
N VAL A 25 -11.24 -9.31 -23.87
CA VAL A 25 -10.28 -10.37 -24.19
C VAL A 25 -9.38 -9.99 -25.37
N LEU A 26 -9.94 -9.45 -26.45
CA LEU A 26 -9.16 -8.96 -27.60
C LEU A 26 -8.18 -7.85 -27.19
N LEU A 27 -8.63 -6.89 -26.38
CA LEU A 27 -7.77 -5.85 -25.83
C LEU A 27 -6.72 -6.42 -24.84
N GLY A 28 -7.04 -7.50 -24.14
CA GLY A 28 -6.12 -8.25 -23.32
C GLY A 28 -4.95 -8.84 -24.13
N HIS A 29 -5.20 -9.32 -25.35
CA HIS A 29 -4.14 -9.77 -26.26
C HIS A 29 -3.25 -8.60 -26.71
N VAL A 30 -3.84 -7.45 -27.04
CA VAL A 30 -3.08 -6.22 -27.33
C VAL A 30 -2.17 -5.84 -26.14
N ARG A 31 -2.71 -5.86 -24.89
CA ARG A 31 -1.92 -5.64 -23.67
C ARG A 31 -0.76 -6.62 -23.56
N SER A 32 -0.99 -7.89 -23.84
CA SER A 32 0.03 -8.93 -23.74
C SER A 32 1.16 -8.68 -24.73
N GLU A 33 0.86 -8.27 -25.94
CA GLU A 33 1.87 -7.93 -26.93
C GLU A 33 2.69 -6.70 -26.53
N ILE A 34 2.04 -5.64 -26.01
CA ILE A 34 2.73 -4.44 -25.55
C ILE A 34 3.69 -4.78 -24.40
N TRP A 35 3.22 -5.52 -23.40
CA TRP A 35 4.07 -5.93 -22.29
C TRP A 35 5.22 -6.85 -22.73
N ALA A 36 4.97 -7.76 -23.69
CA ALA A 36 6.00 -8.63 -24.23
C ALA A 36 7.09 -7.86 -24.98
N LYS A 37 6.74 -6.82 -25.73
CA LYS A 37 7.70 -6.04 -26.52
C LYS A 37 8.35 -4.91 -25.76
N TYR A 38 7.58 -4.20 -24.90
CA TYR A 38 7.99 -2.91 -24.32
C TYR A 38 8.00 -2.90 -22.79
N GLY A 39 7.65 -3.99 -22.13
CA GLY A 39 7.47 -4.09 -20.68
C GLY A 39 8.74 -4.03 -19.82
N ALA A 40 9.93 -3.86 -20.44
CA ALA A 40 11.21 -3.80 -19.76
C ALA A 40 12.16 -2.80 -20.46
N ILE A 41 13.47 -3.07 -20.40
CA ILE A 41 14.53 -2.22 -20.98
C ILE A 41 14.28 -1.94 -22.49
N ALA A 42 13.76 -2.90 -23.23
CA ALA A 42 13.45 -2.76 -24.66
C ALA A 42 12.44 -1.63 -24.96
N GLY A 43 11.62 -1.24 -23.98
CA GLY A 43 10.65 -0.15 -24.11
C GLY A 43 11.17 1.22 -23.64
N LEU A 44 12.46 1.32 -23.27
CA LEU A 44 13.03 2.60 -22.87
C LEU A 44 13.06 3.56 -24.05
N ASN A 45 12.68 4.81 -23.76
CA ASN A 45 12.66 5.91 -24.73
C ASN A 45 11.73 5.72 -25.94
N ILE A 46 10.87 4.70 -25.91
CA ILE A 46 9.82 4.50 -26.91
C ILE A 46 8.52 5.10 -26.41
N SER A 47 7.92 5.99 -27.20
CA SER A 47 6.63 6.58 -26.87
C SER A 47 5.46 5.73 -27.39
N ASP A 48 4.30 5.85 -26.75
CA ASP A 48 3.05 5.24 -27.26
C ASP A 48 2.73 5.75 -28.67
N ARG A 49 3.06 7.01 -28.97
CA ARG A 49 2.89 7.61 -30.28
C ARG A 49 3.74 6.92 -31.34
N THR A 50 5.00 6.66 -31.08
CA THR A 50 5.91 5.96 -31.99
C THR A 50 5.40 4.56 -32.32
N ILE A 51 4.94 3.82 -31.30
CA ILE A 51 4.38 2.47 -31.48
C ILE A 51 3.07 2.54 -32.27
N ARG A 52 2.20 3.48 -31.95
CA ARG A 52 0.93 3.69 -32.64
C ARG A 52 1.14 3.94 -34.12
N ASP A 53 2.06 4.85 -34.46
CA ASP A 53 2.30 5.26 -35.84
C ASP A 53 2.93 4.10 -36.65
N ALA A 54 3.83 3.31 -36.06
CA ALA A 54 4.37 2.09 -36.67
C ALA A 54 3.26 1.06 -36.94
N TRP A 55 2.41 0.77 -35.94
CA TRP A 55 1.31 -0.20 -36.09
C TRP A 55 0.22 0.25 -37.08
N MET A 56 0.00 1.56 -37.19
CA MET A 56 -0.89 2.13 -38.23
C MET A 56 -0.29 1.93 -39.64
N LYS A 57 1.01 2.19 -39.80
CA LYS A 57 1.71 1.98 -41.07
C LYS A 57 1.75 0.50 -41.47
N GLU A 58 1.87 -0.41 -40.51
CA GLU A 58 1.80 -1.85 -40.72
C GLU A 58 0.37 -2.35 -41.04
N GLY A 59 -0.65 -1.50 -40.99
CA GLY A 59 -2.04 -1.89 -41.24
C GLY A 59 -2.60 -2.91 -40.25
N ARG A 60 -2.13 -2.91 -39.00
CA ARG A 60 -2.49 -3.94 -38.00
C ARG A 60 -3.96 -3.90 -37.61
N ASN A 61 -4.57 -5.07 -37.65
CA ASN A 61 -5.95 -5.30 -37.22
C ASN A 61 -6.00 -6.18 -35.97
N PHE A 62 -6.59 -5.68 -34.89
CA PHE A 62 -6.74 -6.39 -33.62
C PHE A 62 -8.17 -6.90 -33.37
N GLY A 63 -9.07 -6.83 -34.36
CA GLY A 63 -10.48 -7.21 -34.22
C GLY A 63 -11.29 -6.26 -33.30
N VAL A 64 -10.74 -5.09 -33.02
CA VAL A 64 -11.39 -4.02 -32.23
C VAL A 64 -11.24 -2.68 -32.95
N SER A 65 -12.03 -1.67 -32.58
CA SER A 65 -11.91 -0.34 -33.17
C SER A 65 -10.52 0.26 -32.96
N ALA A 66 -10.07 1.08 -33.90
CA ALA A 66 -8.77 1.76 -33.82
C ALA A 66 -8.62 2.58 -32.53
N ASN A 67 -9.67 3.26 -32.08
CA ASN A 67 -9.65 4.02 -30.82
C ASN A 67 -9.46 3.09 -29.61
N ALA A 68 -10.08 1.92 -29.56
CA ALA A 68 -9.97 1.00 -28.44
C ALA A 68 -8.57 0.46 -28.23
N TRP A 69 -7.89 0.01 -29.29
CA TRP A 69 -6.51 -0.48 -29.14
C TRP A 69 -5.51 0.65 -28.92
N LYS A 70 -5.72 1.85 -29.49
CA LYS A 70 -4.87 3.04 -29.24
C LYS A 70 -4.92 3.48 -27.78
N GLU A 71 -6.10 3.53 -27.17
CA GLU A 71 -6.24 3.85 -25.76
C GLU A 71 -5.68 2.73 -24.86
N THR A 72 -5.83 1.47 -25.27
CA THR A 72 -5.19 0.35 -24.58
C THR A 72 -3.67 0.43 -24.61
N LEU A 73 -3.09 0.80 -25.76
CA LEU A 73 -1.66 1.06 -25.90
C LEU A 73 -1.20 2.19 -24.95
N ARG A 74 -1.89 3.31 -24.97
CA ARG A 74 -1.59 4.47 -24.10
C ARG A 74 -1.64 4.10 -22.61
N ASP A 75 -2.67 3.37 -22.20
CA ASP A 75 -2.83 2.87 -20.82
C ASP A 75 -1.67 1.94 -20.42
N CYS A 76 -1.32 0.97 -21.27
CA CYS A 76 -0.20 0.05 -21.02
C CYS A 76 1.15 0.77 -20.93
N MET A 77 1.41 1.72 -21.81
CA MET A 77 2.66 2.50 -21.74
C MET A 77 2.71 3.37 -20.48
N GLY A 78 1.56 3.87 -20.03
CA GLY A 78 1.42 4.52 -18.72
C GLY A 78 1.75 3.59 -17.56
N ASP A 79 1.22 2.37 -17.57
CA ASP A 79 1.50 1.34 -16.56
C ASP A 79 2.99 0.94 -16.56
N ILE A 80 3.61 0.77 -17.74
CA ILE A 80 5.05 0.44 -17.89
C ILE A 80 5.91 1.58 -17.32
N LYS A 81 5.55 2.85 -17.61
CA LYS A 81 6.22 4.03 -17.06
C LYS A 81 6.09 4.09 -15.54
N ALA A 82 4.90 3.87 -15.00
CA ALA A 82 4.67 3.82 -13.55
C ALA A 82 5.47 2.70 -12.87
N PHE A 83 5.55 1.52 -13.49
CA PHE A 83 6.36 0.41 -13.01
C PHE A 83 7.86 0.74 -13.01
N ARG A 84 8.35 1.46 -14.04
CA ARG A 84 9.73 1.95 -14.09
C ARG A 84 10.03 2.92 -12.94
N GLU A 85 9.17 3.92 -12.73
CA GLU A 85 9.35 4.88 -11.63
C GLU A 85 9.29 4.20 -10.25
N ALA A 86 8.38 3.27 -10.04
CA ALA A 86 8.34 2.46 -8.81
C ALA A 86 9.62 1.62 -8.61
N SER A 87 10.23 1.17 -9.70
CA SER A 87 11.51 0.45 -9.67
C SER A 87 12.66 1.39 -9.31
N LYS A 88 12.68 2.62 -9.82
CA LYS A 88 13.67 3.65 -9.45
C LYS A 88 13.64 3.95 -7.95
N GLU A 89 12.47 4.00 -7.32
CA GLU A 89 12.37 4.20 -5.87
C GLU A 89 13.08 3.08 -5.08
N LYS A 90 12.96 1.82 -5.51
CA LYS A 90 13.69 0.70 -4.92
C LYS A 90 15.20 0.81 -5.15
N VAL A 91 15.60 1.31 -6.32
CA VAL A 91 17.03 1.56 -6.62
C VAL A 91 17.59 2.69 -5.76
N LYS A 92 16.83 3.75 -5.51
CA LYS A 92 17.23 4.83 -4.56
C LYS A 92 17.55 4.27 -3.18
N GLN A 93 16.75 3.32 -2.68
CA GLN A 93 17.05 2.65 -1.41
C GLN A 93 18.34 1.82 -1.49
N ALA A 94 18.63 1.18 -2.62
CA ALA A 94 19.87 0.44 -2.82
C ALA A 94 21.10 1.37 -2.90
N ILE A 95 20.98 2.54 -3.52
CA ILE A 95 22.03 3.57 -3.57
C ILE A 95 22.42 4.01 -2.14
N ARG A 96 21.43 4.35 -1.30
CA ARG A 96 21.65 4.76 0.09
C ARG A 96 22.32 3.70 0.96
N LYS A 97 22.09 2.40 0.65
CA LYS A 97 22.77 1.28 1.33
C LYS A 97 24.19 1.08 0.85
N ARG A 98 24.54 1.55 -0.33
CA ARG A 98 25.83 1.37 -0.95
C ARG A 98 26.85 2.41 -0.47
N THR A 99 26.44 3.67 -0.42
CA THR A 99 27.36 4.79 -0.12
C THR A 99 26.69 5.85 0.73
N THR A 100 27.49 6.50 1.56
CA THR A 100 27.12 7.69 2.34
C THR A 100 27.81 8.94 1.81
N CYS A 101 28.66 8.81 0.77
CA CYS A 101 29.36 9.93 0.16
C CYS A 101 28.40 10.78 -0.68
N ASP A 102 28.23 12.06 -0.33
CA ASP A 102 27.28 12.97 -0.96
C ASP A 102 27.54 13.18 -2.46
N LYS A 103 28.79 13.26 -2.88
CA LYS A 103 29.16 13.40 -4.30
C LYS A 103 28.69 12.18 -5.10
N GLU A 104 28.93 10.98 -4.60
CA GLU A 104 28.50 9.74 -5.26
C GLU A 104 26.98 9.56 -5.23
N LEU A 105 26.31 9.90 -4.13
CA LEU A 105 24.85 9.93 -4.02
C LEU A 105 24.25 10.84 -5.10
N LYS A 106 24.76 12.08 -5.20
CA LYS A 106 24.28 13.06 -6.19
C LYS A 106 24.50 12.56 -7.62
N ARG A 107 25.65 11.98 -7.93
CA ARG A 107 25.94 11.39 -9.25
C ARG A 107 24.95 10.28 -9.60
N LEU A 108 24.78 9.29 -8.72
CA LEU A 108 23.92 8.14 -8.96
C LEU A 108 22.43 8.54 -9.06
N TYR A 109 21.99 9.49 -8.25
CA TYR A 109 20.61 10.01 -8.35
C TYR A 109 20.38 10.79 -9.64
N THR A 110 21.36 11.53 -10.12
CA THR A 110 21.26 12.28 -11.38
C THR A 110 21.12 11.33 -12.56
N LEU A 111 21.99 10.31 -12.67
CA LEU A 111 21.89 9.27 -13.70
C LEU A 111 20.54 8.53 -13.64
N LEU A 112 20.08 8.18 -12.45
CA LEU A 112 18.80 7.50 -12.27
C LEU A 112 17.62 8.39 -12.69
N LYS A 113 17.65 9.69 -12.38
CA LYS A 113 16.62 10.67 -12.73
C LYS A 113 16.52 10.89 -14.24
N LYS A 114 17.66 10.99 -14.92
CA LYS A 114 17.73 11.22 -16.36
C LYS A 114 17.48 9.98 -17.22
N ASP A 115 17.25 8.81 -16.61
CA ASP A 115 17.17 7.52 -17.29
C ASP A 115 18.50 7.05 -17.96
N GLU A 116 19.63 7.67 -17.58
CA GLU A 116 21.01 7.33 -18.02
C GLU A 116 21.63 6.21 -17.15
N TRP A 117 20.83 5.50 -16.36
CA TRP A 117 21.28 4.46 -15.44
C TRP A 117 21.92 3.23 -16.14
N GLN A 118 21.78 3.11 -17.46
CA GLN A 118 22.46 2.08 -18.25
C GLN A 118 23.98 2.31 -18.31
N GLU A 119 24.43 3.54 -18.15
CA GLU A 119 25.85 3.95 -18.20
C GLU A 119 26.62 3.58 -16.92
N ASP A 120 25.90 3.25 -15.83
CA ASP A 120 26.49 2.85 -14.56
C ASP A 120 26.19 1.39 -14.25
N ASN A 121 27.24 0.58 -14.10
CA ASN A 121 27.13 -0.87 -13.87
C ASN A 121 26.30 -1.25 -12.63
N PHE A 122 26.37 -0.44 -11.57
CA PHE A 122 25.59 -0.70 -10.36
C PHE A 122 24.12 -0.38 -10.60
N LEU A 123 23.81 0.79 -11.14
CA LEU A 123 22.43 1.20 -11.43
C LEU A 123 21.79 0.26 -12.44
N HIS A 124 22.48 -0.11 -13.50
CA HIS A 124 21.99 -1.07 -14.49
C HIS A 124 21.63 -2.40 -13.86
N ARG A 125 22.50 -2.97 -13.01
CA ARG A 125 22.24 -4.21 -12.27
C ARG A 125 21.01 -4.09 -11.35
N GLN A 126 20.89 -2.98 -10.62
CA GLN A 126 19.77 -2.75 -9.73
C GLN A 126 18.45 -2.53 -10.49
N MET A 127 18.48 -1.76 -11.58
CA MET A 127 17.30 -1.59 -12.44
C MET A 127 16.84 -2.91 -13.04
N ARG A 128 17.73 -3.75 -13.58
CA ARG A 128 17.39 -5.10 -14.07
C ARG A 128 16.78 -5.99 -12.99
N LYS A 129 17.17 -5.80 -11.73
CA LYS A 129 16.61 -6.55 -10.59
C LYS A 129 15.17 -6.15 -10.29
N TYR A 130 14.81 -4.88 -10.41
CA TYR A 130 13.51 -4.34 -10.00
C TYR A 130 12.58 -4.05 -11.18
N PHE A 131 13.09 -3.56 -12.30
CA PHE A 131 12.36 -3.33 -13.54
C PHE A 131 12.50 -4.56 -14.45
N ARG A 132 11.85 -5.65 -14.04
CA ARG A 132 11.85 -6.91 -14.78
C ARG A 132 10.81 -6.87 -15.87
N HIS A 133 11.00 -7.74 -16.88
CA HIS A 133 10.00 -8.00 -17.89
C HIS A 133 8.68 -8.44 -17.23
N GLY A 134 7.62 -7.69 -17.50
CA GLY A 134 6.28 -7.98 -16.98
C GLY A 134 5.50 -8.89 -17.93
N VAL A 135 4.50 -9.57 -17.36
CA VAL A 135 3.53 -10.36 -18.12
C VAL A 135 2.15 -9.80 -17.84
N ASN A 136 1.36 -9.57 -18.90
CA ASN A 136 -0.02 -9.14 -18.74
C ASN A 136 -0.90 -10.30 -18.23
N HIS A 137 -1.71 -10.01 -17.22
CA HIS A 137 -2.75 -10.90 -16.69
C HIS A 137 -4.16 -10.29 -16.79
N THR A 138 -4.30 -9.14 -17.48
CA THR A 138 -5.53 -8.36 -17.53
C THR A 138 -6.24 -8.59 -18.87
N TYR A 139 -7.31 -9.38 -18.85
CA TYR A 139 -8.15 -9.71 -20.01
C TYR A 139 -9.62 -9.30 -19.82
N ASN A 140 -9.91 -8.55 -18.78
CA ASN A 140 -11.27 -8.19 -18.36
C ASN A 140 -11.48 -6.67 -18.31
N GLN A 141 -10.72 -5.91 -19.10
CA GLN A 141 -10.68 -4.46 -19.00
C GLN A 141 -10.77 -3.78 -20.37
N ILE A 142 -11.59 -2.73 -20.46
CA ILE A 142 -11.76 -1.89 -21.64
C ILE A 142 -11.49 -0.45 -21.23
N ILE A 143 -10.64 0.28 -21.95
CA ILE A 143 -10.46 1.71 -21.80
C ILE A 143 -11.30 2.42 -22.87
N VAL A 144 -12.14 3.36 -22.43
CA VAL A 144 -13.00 4.13 -23.32
C VAL A 144 -12.67 5.60 -23.18
N ARG A 145 -12.25 6.23 -24.26
CA ARG A 145 -11.91 7.67 -24.31
C ARG A 145 -13.15 8.53 -24.08
N ALA A 146 -12.97 9.70 -23.50
CA ALA A 146 -14.05 10.60 -23.09
C ALA A 146 -15.02 10.97 -24.24
N ASP A 147 -14.51 11.19 -25.45
CA ASP A 147 -15.29 11.53 -26.63
C ASP A 147 -16.02 10.35 -27.27
N MET A 148 -15.69 9.13 -26.87
CA MET A 148 -16.27 7.86 -27.35
C MET A 148 -17.38 7.33 -26.43
N CYS A 149 -17.64 7.96 -25.31
CA CYS A 149 -18.71 7.58 -24.38
C CYS A 149 -19.61 8.77 -24.09
N LYS A 150 -20.88 8.47 -23.81
CA LYS A 150 -21.87 9.47 -23.40
C LYS A 150 -22.72 8.92 -22.28
N THR A 151 -23.00 9.75 -21.29
CA THR A 151 -24.00 9.48 -20.25
C THR A 151 -25.32 10.11 -20.63
N PHE A 152 -26.44 9.49 -20.27
CA PHE A 152 -27.77 9.98 -20.45
C PHE A 152 -28.70 9.45 -19.36
N GLU A 153 -29.79 10.13 -19.12
CA GLU A 153 -30.81 9.72 -18.17
C GLU A 153 -31.92 8.94 -18.85
N LEU A 154 -32.38 7.89 -18.20
CA LEU A 154 -33.58 7.17 -18.57
C LEU A 154 -34.30 6.70 -17.30
N ASN A 155 -35.54 7.14 -17.11
CA ASN A 155 -36.38 6.83 -15.93
C ASN A 155 -35.65 7.12 -14.59
N GLY A 156 -35.04 8.29 -14.46
CA GLY A 156 -34.32 8.72 -13.24
C GLY A 156 -32.98 7.99 -12.99
N GLN A 157 -32.54 7.17 -13.93
CA GLN A 157 -31.31 6.39 -13.80
C GLN A 157 -30.27 6.87 -14.83
N CYS A 158 -29.00 6.95 -14.37
CA CYS A 158 -27.87 7.24 -15.26
C CYS A 158 -27.52 6.00 -16.10
N TRP A 159 -27.41 6.21 -17.41
CA TRP A 159 -26.96 5.22 -18.37
C TRP A 159 -25.68 5.67 -19.06
N LEU A 160 -24.80 4.70 -19.33
CA LEU A 160 -23.56 4.92 -20.07
C LEU A 160 -23.65 4.24 -21.44
N LYS A 161 -23.39 5.00 -22.52
CA LYS A 161 -23.31 4.52 -23.89
C LYS A 161 -21.83 4.40 -24.28
N VAL A 162 -21.41 3.21 -24.71
CA VAL A 162 -20.03 2.91 -25.12
C VAL A 162 -20.01 2.19 -26.48
N PRO A 163 -18.90 2.28 -27.25
CA PRO A 163 -18.77 1.57 -28.51
C PRO A 163 -18.83 0.04 -28.35
N SER A 164 -19.46 -0.65 -29.30
CA SER A 164 -19.41 -2.11 -29.39
C SER A 164 -18.31 -2.56 -30.34
N LEU A 165 -18.14 -3.89 -30.49
CA LEU A 165 -17.27 -4.48 -31.51
C LEU A 165 -17.78 -4.25 -32.93
N VAL A 166 -19.10 -4.11 -33.10
CA VAL A 166 -19.71 -3.85 -34.40
C VAL A 166 -19.64 -2.35 -34.69
N PRO A 167 -19.08 -1.93 -35.84
CA PRO A 167 -18.99 -0.53 -36.21
C PRO A 167 -20.35 0.17 -36.17
N ARG A 168 -20.34 1.41 -35.66
CA ARG A 168 -21.55 2.28 -35.52
C ARG A 168 -22.56 1.77 -34.48
N GLN A 169 -22.40 0.62 -33.89
CA GLN A 169 -23.23 0.14 -32.79
C GLN A 169 -22.66 0.50 -31.42
N THR A 170 -23.55 0.61 -30.45
CA THR A 170 -23.20 0.99 -29.08
C THR A 170 -23.89 0.10 -28.05
N ILE A 171 -23.22 -0.14 -26.95
CA ILE A 171 -23.76 -0.86 -25.80
C ILE A 171 -24.20 0.19 -24.77
N LYS A 172 -25.44 0.07 -24.29
CA LYS A 172 -25.99 0.91 -23.22
C LYS A 172 -25.90 0.13 -21.90
N ILE A 173 -25.20 0.72 -20.92
CA ILE A 173 -24.92 0.12 -19.60
C ILE A 173 -25.68 0.92 -18.54
N PRO A 174 -26.65 0.34 -17.81
CA PRO A 174 -27.32 1.00 -16.69
C PRO A 174 -26.40 1.09 -15.49
N LEU A 175 -26.23 2.28 -14.92
CA LEU A 175 -25.36 2.52 -13.78
C LEU A 175 -26.19 2.72 -12.50
N ASN A 176 -25.67 2.23 -11.38
CA ASN A 176 -26.27 2.45 -10.07
C ASN A 176 -25.83 3.81 -9.50
N THR A 177 -26.22 4.90 -10.20
CA THR A 177 -25.92 6.28 -9.84
C THR A 177 -26.89 7.23 -10.50
N THR A 178 -26.96 8.47 -10.04
CA THR A 178 -27.71 9.58 -10.65
C THR A 178 -26.84 10.34 -11.65
N MET A 179 -27.45 11.24 -12.43
CA MET A 179 -26.72 12.10 -13.39
C MET A 179 -25.76 13.07 -12.70
N GLU A 180 -26.06 13.52 -11.48
CA GLU A 180 -25.17 14.36 -10.69
C GLU A 180 -23.79 13.72 -10.48
N PHE A 181 -23.77 12.40 -10.31
CA PHE A 181 -22.55 11.62 -10.10
C PHE A 181 -22.16 10.77 -11.32
N ALA A 182 -22.58 11.17 -12.51
CA ALA A 182 -22.27 10.45 -13.74
C ALA A 182 -20.76 10.32 -13.95
N PRO A 183 -20.27 9.20 -14.53
CA PRO A 183 -18.86 9.05 -14.86
C PRO A 183 -18.43 10.07 -15.93
N ILE A 184 -17.26 10.66 -15.73
CA ILE A 184 -16.67 11.68 -16.60
C ILE A 184 -15.27 11.28 -17.06
N GLY A 185 -14.82 11.87 -18.15
CA GLY A 185 -13.47 11.69 -18.69
C GLY A 185 -13.25 10.33 -19.36
N THR A 186 -12.01 9.89 -19.42
CA THR A 186 -11.66 8.56 -19.91
C THR A 186 -12.03 7.51 -18.87
N LEU A 187 -12.80 6.52 -19.30
CA LEU A 187 -13.37 5.50 -18.43
C LEU A 187 -12.63 4.19 -18.54
N ARG A 188 -12.57 3.47 -17.42
CA ARG A 188 -12.08 2.10 -17.38
C ARG A 188 -13.24 1.18 -16.99
N ILE A 189 -13.64 0.30 -17.89
CA ILE A 189 -14.69 -0.68 -17.67
C ILE A 189 -14.02 -1.99 -17.27
N ILE A 190 -14.39 -2.55 -16.12
CA ILE A 190 -13.84 -3.79 -15.58
C ILE A 190 -14.97 -4.81 -15.47
N LEU A 191 -14.77 -5.98 -16.09
CA LEU A 191 -15.68 -7.09 -16.02
C LEU A 191 -15.21 -8.08 -14.95
N LYS A 192 -16.07 -8.36 -13.96
CA LYS A 192 -15.71 -9.23 -12.84
C LYS A 192 -16.89 -10.09 -12.41
N ASN A 193 -16.79 -11.41 -12.60
CA ASN A 193 -17.78 -12.38 -12.13
C ASN A 193 -19.23 -12.08 -12.57
N GLY A 194 -19.43 -11.66 -13.82
CA GLY A 194 -20.75 -11.31 -14.35
C GLY A 194 -21.22 -9.89 -14.02
N ASN A 195 -20.42 -9.11 -13.28
CA ASN A 195 -20.68 -7.71 -12.95
C ASN A 195 -19.77 -6.77 -13.75
N ILE A 196 -20.19 -5.53 -13.87
CA ILE A 196 -19.42 -4.47 -14.51
C ILE A 196 -19.19 -3.35 -13.50
N GLU A 197 -17.93 -2.92 -13.42
CA GLU A 197 -17.49 -1.72 -12.71
C GLU A 197 -17.01 -0.71 -13.75
N VAL A 198 -17.50 0.53 -13.67
CA VAL A 198 -17.05 1.66 -14.49
C VAL A 198 -16.27 2.59 -13.58
N HIS A 199 -14.98 2.72 -13.83
CA HIS A 199 -14.08 3.58 -13.07
C HIS A 199 -13.91 4.91 -13.83
N SER A 200 -14.17 6.02 -13.16
CA SER A 200 -13.89 7.39 -13.62
C SER A 200 -12.96 8.10 -12.63
N THR A 201 -12.11 8.99 -13.14
CA THR A 201 -11.26 9.83 -12.31
C THR A 201 -11.84 11.23 -12.23
N TYR A 202 -11.82 11.81 -11.03
CA TYR A 202 -12.27 13.18 -10.78
C TYR A 202 -11.32 13.87 -9.82
N ASP A 203 -11.27 15.18 -9.83
CA ASP A 203 -10.50 15.92 -8.86
C ASP A 203 -11.26 15.97 -7.54
N ALA A 204 -10.57 15.54 -6.47
CA ALA A 204 -11.16 15.57 -5.15
C ALA A 204 -11.31 17.02 -4.69
N VAL A 205 -12.54 17.38 -4.31
CA VAL A 205 -12.78 18.60 -3.55
C VAL A 205 -12.50 18.28 -2.08
N GLU A 206 -11.76 19.13 -1.39
CA GLU A 206 -11.59 19.04 0.05
C GLU A 206 -12.95 19.25 0.70
N SER A 207 -13.43 18.20 1.37
CA SER A 207 -14.76 18.21 2.00
C SER A 207 -14.71 18.54 3.49
N GLN A 208 -13.52 18.51 4.09
CA GLN A 208 -13.31 18.71 5.52
C GLN A 208 -11.84 19.02 5.78
N ASP A 209 -11.54 20.01 6.61
CA ASP A 209 -10.19 20.38 7.01
C ASP A 209 -9.57 19.35 7.95
N CYS A 210 -8.25 19.38 8.06
CA CYS A 210 -7.51 18.64 9.10
C CYS A 210 -7.45 19.44 10.40
N GLY A 211 -7.03 18.78 11.49
CA GLY A 211 -6.72 19.45 12.77
C GLY A 211 -5.45 20.30 12.70
N GLN A 212 -4.99 20.78 13.87
CA GLN A 212 -3.82 21.68 13.96
C GLN A 212 -2.63 21.05 14.69
N ALA A 213 -2.80 19.91 15.37
CA ALA A 213 -1.78 19.28 16.18
C ALA A 213 -0.65 18.64 15.34
N THR A 214 0.54 18.54 15.95
CA THR A 214 1.62 17.66 15.48
C THR A 214 1.65 16.44 16.37
N ILE A 215 1.44 15.26 15.81
CA ILE A 215 1.36 14.00 16.56
C ILE A 215 2.29 12.94 15.98
N GLY A 216 2.86 12.12 16.86
CA GLY A 216 3.52 10.88 16.52
C GLY A 216 2.52 9.73 16.46
N VAL A 217 2.71 8.77 15.56
CA VAL A 217 1.77 7.67 15.37
C VAL A 217 2.51 6.35 15.23
N ASP A 218 2.20 5.42 16.14
CA ASP A 218 2.57 4.01 16.00
C ASP A 218 1.51 3.25 15.19
N LYS A 219 1.97 2.42 14.23
CA LYS A 219 1.12 1.57 13.38
C LYS A 219 1.05 0.17 13.96
N GLY A 220 -0.04 -0.11 14.66
CA GLY A 220 -0.26 -1.36 15.37
C GLY A 220 -0.74 -2.53 14.51
N TYR A 221 -0.71 -3.71 15.12
CA TYR A 221 -1.39 -4.91 14.63
C TYR A 221 -2.76 -5.09 15.28
N SER A 222 -2.86 -4.81 16.59
CA SER A 222 -4.09 -4.97 17.39
C SER A 222 -5.07 -3.84 17.09
N GLU A 223 -4.59 -2.63 17.10
CA GLU A 223 -5.27 -1.39 16.72
C GLU A 223 -4.61 -0.81 15.47
N ALA A 224 -5.32 0.04 14.72
CA ALA A 224 -4.76 0.62 13.50
C ALA A 224 -3.63 1.62 13.82
N PHE A 225 -3.89 2.51 14.78
CA PHE A 225 -2.97 3.57 15.19
C PHE A 225 -3.12 3.87 16.68
N VAL A 226 -2.00 4.22 17.32
CA VAL A 226 -1.95 4.86 18.63
C VAL A 226 -1.16 6.16 18.45
N ASP A 227 -1.67 7.29 18.96
CA ASP A 227 -0.97 8.56 18.84
C ASP A 227 -0.11 8.89 20.08
N SER A 228 0.71 9.94 19.95
CA SER A 228 1.63 10.39 21.01
C SER A 228 0.91 10.92 22.26
N ASP A 229 -0.39 11.19 22.17
CA ASP A 229 -1.21 11.63 23.32
C ASP A 229 -1.92 10.45 23.99
N GLY A 230 -1.76 9.21 23.44
CA GLY A 230 -2.32 7.98 24.00
C GLY A 230 -3.70 7.63 23.45
N GLU A 231 -4.21 8.36 22.46
CA GLU A 231 -5.50 8.04 21.84
C GLU A 231 -5.35 6.85 20.87
N VAL A 232 -6.35 5.96 20.91
CA VAL A 232 -6.36 4.70 20.14
C VAL A 232 -7.38 4.75 19.02
N TYR A 233 -6.96 4.39 17.80
CA TYR A 233 -7.79 4.43 16.60
C TYR A 233 -7.86 3.06 15.93
N GLY A 234 -9.05 2.70 15.46
CA GLY A 234 -9.27 1.45 14.75
C GLY A 234 -9.14 0.21 15.65
N GLN A 235 -9.71 0.28 16.84
CA GLN A 235 -9.80 -0.85 17.77
C GLN A 235 -10.46 -2.06 17.12
N GLY A 236 -9.94 -3.25 17.47
CA GLY A 236 -10.44 -4.52 16.95
C GLY A 236 -9.84 -4.95 15.60
N LEU A 237 -8.89 -4.18 15.01
CA LEU A 237 -8.19 -4.55 13.80
C LEU A 237 -7.54 -5.94 13.91
N GLY A 238 -6.80 -6.18 14.98
CA GLY A 238 -6.11 -7.45 15.22
C GLY A 238 -7.06 -8.63 15.35
N LYS A 239 -8.22 -8.43 16.01
CA LYS A 239 -9.28 -9.46 16.10
C LYS A 239 -9.84 -9.80 14.72
N LEU A 240 -10.09 -8.78 13.88
CA LEU A 240 -10.60 -8.95 12.53
C LEU A 240 -9.60 -9.69 11.63
N ILE A 241 -8.32 -9.35 11.69
CA ILE A 241 -7.24 -10.00 10.92
C ILE A 241 -7.01 -11.44 11.41
N SER A 242 -6.92 -11.64 12.73
CA SER A 242 -6.61 -12.94 13.33
C SER A 242 -7.72 -13.96 13.05
N SER A 243 -8.99 -13.58 13.25
CA SER A 243 -10.13 -14.47 13.01
C SER A 243 -10.21 -14.92 11.55
N GLU A 244 -9.97 -14.02 10.59
CA GLU A 244 -9.94 -14.37 9.17
C GLU A 244 -8.75 -15.27 8.82
N SER A 245 -7.57 -14.97 9.38
CA SER A 245 -6.38 -15.79 9.19
C SER A 245 -6.58 -17.21 9.72
N ASP A 246 -7.23 -17.36 10.87
CA ASP A 246 -7.53 -18.68 11.47
C ASP A 246 -8.57 -19.45 10.65
N TYR A 247 -9.63 -18.77 10.21
CA TYR A 247 -10.63 -19.36 9.32
C TYR A 247 -9.99 -19.86 8.01
N LEU A 248 -9.19 -19.04 7.36
CA LEU A 248 -8.52 -19.42 6.10
C LEU A 248 -7.56 -20.59 6.30
N ASN A 249 -6.80 -20.61 7.40
CA ASN A 249 -5.91 -21.72 7.73
C ASN A 249 -6.69 -23.03 7.85
N GLN A 250 -7.78 -23.05 8.60
CA GLN A 250 -8.62 -24.23 8.75
C GLN A 250 -9.26 -24.65 7.41
N LYS A 251 -9.75 -23.68 6.64
CA LYS A 251 -10.35 -23.92 5.32
C LYS A 251 -9.35 -24.55 4.36
N TYR A 252 -8.12 -24.04 4.30
CA TYR A 252 -7.08 -24.59 3.44
C TYR A 252 -6.59 -25.98 3.88
N LYS A 253 -6.50 -26.24 5.18
CA LYS A 253 -6.23 -27.60 5.71
C LYS A 253 -7.27 -28.60 5.23
N ASN A 254 -8.57 -28.28 5.34
CA ASN A 254 -9.65 -29.14 4.89
C ASN A 254 -9.63 -29.35 3.38
N ARG A 255 -9.39 -28.30 2.60
CA ARG A 255 -9.26 -28.38 1.13
C ARG A 255 -8.05 -29.23 0.71
N SER A 256 -6.94 -29.15 1.44
CA SER A 256 -5.77 -30.00 1.18
C SER A 256 -6.05 -31.48 1.41
N LYS A 257 -6.78 -31.82 2.52
CA LYS A 257 -7.25 -33.20 2.77
C LYS A 257 -8.16 -33.71 1.64
N LEU A 258 -9.10 -32.90 1.18
CA LEU A 258 -10.00 -33.26 0.08
C LEU A 258 -9.26 -33.49 -1.24
N ARG A 259 -8.24 -32.67 -1.56
CA ARG A 259 -7.38 -32.87 -2.72
C ARG A 259 -6.58 -34.17 -2.62
N ALA A 260 -6.08 -34.51 -1.44
CA ALA A 260 -5.39 -35.79 -1.22
C ALA A 260 -6.31 -36.99 -1.44
N ILE A 261 -7.59 -36.91 -0.96
CA ILE A 261 -8.60 -37.94 -1.20
C ILE A 261 -8.93 -38.04 -2.70
N ALA A 262 -9.13 -36.91 -3.40
CA ALA A 262 -9.39 -36.87 -4.83
C ALA A 262 -8.25 -37.51 -5.65
N LYS A 263 -7.00 -37.33 -5.22
CA LYS A 263 -5.84 -37.97 -5.84
C LYS A 263 -5.81 -39.49 -5.62
N LYS A 264 -6.16 -39.96 -4.40
CA LYS A 264 -6.17 -41.40 -4.05
C LYS A 264 -7.39 -42.15 -4.62
N LYS A 265 -8.52 -41.46 -4.83
CA LYS A 265 -9.80 -42.07 -5.27
C LYS A 265 -10.32 -41.33 -6.52
N PRO A 266 -9.85 -41.72 -7.74
CA PRO A 266 -10.22 -41.04 -8.99
C PRO A 266 -11.71 -40.94 -9.25
N HIS A 267 -12.50 -41.97 -8.89
CA HIS A 267 -13.95 -41.97 -9.02
C HIS A 267 -14.67 -40.90 -8.21
N LYS A 268 -14.06 -40.36 -7.15
CA LYS A 268 -14.61 -39.27 -6.33
C LYS A 268 -14.12 -37.90 -6.73
N LYS A 269 -13.11 -37.80 -7.62
CA LYS A 269 -12.43 -36.57 -7.98
C LYS A 269 -13.40 -35.51 -8.49
N ALA A 270 -14.18 -35.82 -9.52
CA ALA A 270 -15.12 -34.88 -10.13
C ALA A 270 -16.13 -34.32 -9.11
N LYS A 271 -16.71 -35.18 -8.26
CA LYS A 271 -17.65 -34.76 -7.19
C LYS A 271 -16.98 -33.84 -6.15
N ILE A 272 -15.75 -34.14 -5.75
CA ILE A 272 -15.00 -33.31 -4.78
C ILE A 272 -14.65 -31.95 -5.40
N GLU A 273 -14.16 -31.92 -6.64
CA GLU A 273 -13.80 -30.68 -7.32
C GLU A 273 -15.02 -29.77 -7.51
N LEU A 274 -16.13 -30.32 -7.99
CA LEU A 274 -17.37 -29.56 -8.21
C LEU A 274 -17.96 -29.00 -6.92
N ASN A 275 -18.11 -29.82 -5.88
CA ASN A 275 -18.87 -29.45 -4.70
C ASN A 275 -18.04 -28.82 -3.57
N ASN A 276 -16.73 -29.15 -3.47
CA ASN A 276 -15.93 -28.79 -2.29
C ASN A 276 -14.74 -27.87 -2.60
N LEU A 277 -14.23 -27.87 -3.83
CA LEU A 277 -13.05 -27.11 -4.20
C LEU A 277 -13.34 -25.82 -5.00
N GLY A 278 -14.62 -25.48 -5.17
CA GLY A 278 -15.01 -24.20 -5.76
C GLY A 278 -14.49 -22.98 -4.96
N ARG A 279 -14.23 -21.87 -5.63
CA ARG A 279 -13.66 -20.65 -5.01
C ARG A 279 -14.69 -19.55 -4.75
N LYS A 280 -15.82 -19.53 -5.43
CA LYS A 280 -16.80 -18.43 -5.43
C LYS A 280 -17.18 -17.92 -4.02
N LYS A 281 -17.50 -18.85 -3.09
CA LYS A 281 -17.84 -18.48 -1.70
C LYS A 281 -16.65 -17.93 -0.92
N LEU A 282 -15.44 -18.49 -1.18
CA LEU A 282 -14.21 -18.06 -0.53
C LEU A 282 -13.80 -16.66 -1.01
N ASP A 283 -13.84 -16.41 -2.30
CA ASP A 283 -13.50 -15.12 -2.91
C ASP A 283 -14.46 -14.02 -2.44
N ARG A 284 -15.79 -14.30 -2.42
CA ARG A 284 -16.79 -13.37 -1.86
C ARG A 284 -16.52 -13.03 -0.39
N ARG A 285 -16.13 -14.02 0.42
CA ARG A 285 -15.75 -13.77 1.81
C ARG A 285 -14.52 -12.89 1.91
N GLN A 286 -13.48 -13.16 1.13
CA GLN A 286 -12.25 -12.35 1.12
C GLN A 286 -12.53 -10.91 0.69
N ASP A 287 -13.38 -10.70 -0.32
CA ASP A 287 -13.77 -9.35 -0.75
C ASP A 287 -14.54 -8.60 0.37
N THR A 288 -15.45 -9.30 1.07
CA THR A 288 -16.17 -8.74 2.23
C THR A 288 -15.21 -8.37 3.37
N GLN A 289 -14.23 -9.20 3.66
CA GLN A 289 -13.23 -8.92 4.71
C GLN A 289 -12.33 -7.76 4.32
N LYS A 290 -11.89 -7.68 3.06
CA LYS A 290 -11.13 -6.52 2.56
C LYS A 290 -11.92 -5.21 2.70
N ALA A 291 -13.22 -5.24 2.41
CA ALA A 291 -14.09 -4.08 2.57
C ALA A 291 -14.17 -3.63 4.03
N LYS A 292 -14.41 -4.59 4.96
CA LYS A 292 -14.44 -4.30 6.42
C LYS A 292 -13.13 -3.70 6.92
N LEU A 293 -11.99 -4.26 6.51
CA LEU A 293 -10.67 -3.75 6.87
C LEU A 293 -10.46 -2.33 6.34
N LYS A 294 -10.83 -2.07 5.08
CA LYS A 294 -10.76 -0.72 4.51
C LYS A 294 -11.61 0.27 5.32
N THR A 295 -12.88 -0.05 5.58
CA THR A 295 -13.78 0.81 6.34
C THR A 295 -13.17 1.14 7.70
N LEU A 296 -12.74 0.13 8.47
CA LEU A 296 -12.17 0.33 9.81
C LEU A 296 -10.93 1.24 9.77
N ILE A 297 -9.99 0.96 8.85
CA ILE A 297 -8.73 1.71 8.74
C ILE A 297 -8.97 3.14 8.26
N TYR A 298 -9.81 3.34 7.23
CA TYR A 298 -10.09 4.68 6.73
C TYR A 298 -10.86 5.54 7.74
N THR A 299 -11.82 4.96 8.48
CA THR A 299 -12.52 5.65 9.57
C THR A 299 -11.54 6.05 10.68
N ALA A 300 -10.64 5.15 11.08
CA ALA A 300 -9.58 5.44 12.04
C ALA A 300 -8.67 6.58 11.56
N THR A 301 -8.29 6.55 10.27
CA THR A 301 -7.43 7.57 9.67
C THR A 301 -8.12 8.93 9.60
N HIS A 302 -9.41 8.99 9.29
CA HIS A 302 -10.17 10.25 9.30
C HIS A 302 -10.17 10.89 10.68
N ARG A 303 -10.46 10.10 11.73
CA ARG A 303 -10.40 10.58 13.13
C ARG A 303 -9.01 11.09 13.53
N LEU A 304 -7.96 10.40 13.07
CA LEU A 304 -6.57 10.83 13.31
C LEU A 304 -6.28 12.18 12.63
N VAL A 305 -6.73 12.36 11.39
CA VAL A 305 -6.55 13.60 10.61
C VAL A 305 -7.45 14.73 11.13
N ASP A 306 -8.59 14.42 11.78
CA ASP A 306 -9.40 15.43 12.47
C ASP A 306 -8.59 16.19 13.52
N LYS A 307 -7.60 15.54 14.13
CA LYS A 307 -6.74 16.10 15.18
C LYS A 307 -5.48 16.79 14.62
N ALA A 308 -4.89 16.26 13.53
CA ALA A 308 -3.51 16.53 13.18
C ALA A 308 -3.30 17.28 11.85
N LYS A 309 -2.48 18.35 11.89
CA LYS A 309 -1.89 19.02 10.74
C LYS A 309 -0.63 18.28 10.24
N LEU A 310 0.19 17.82 11.17
CA LEU A 310 1.39 17.04 10.87
C LEU A 310 1.33 15.69 11.60
N ILE A 311 1.40 14.62 10.84
CA ILE A 311 1.43 13.24 11.35
C ILE A 311 2.83 12.68 11.13
N VAL A 312 3.54 12.38 12.21
CA VAL A 312 4.83 11.70 12.17
C VAL A 312 4.60 10.20 12.32
N ALA A 313 5.02 9.41 11.36
CA ALA A 313 4.77 7.96 11.36
C ALA A 313 6.01 7.15 10.98
N GLU A 314 6.08 5.92 11.46
CA GLU A 314 7.16 5.00 11.13
C GLU A 314 7.20 4.62 9.65
N ASP A 315 8.42 4.54 9.06
CA ASP A 315 8.62 3.94 7.74
C ASP A 315 8.69 2.41 7.85
N LEU A 316 7.56 1.75 7.65
CA LEU A 316 7.44 0.29 7.64
C LEU A 316 7.55 -0.32 6.22
N SER A 317 8.05 0.42 5.24
CA SER A 317 8.20 -0.04 3.85
C SER A 317 9.22 -1.18 3.70
N SER A 318 10.19 -1.27 4.62
CA SER A 318 11.17 -2.35 4.65
C SER A 318 10.58 -3.62 5.28
N PRO A 319 10.98 -4.82 4.81
CA PRO A 319 10.66 -6.07 5.49
C PRO A 319 11.17 -6.04 6.93
N ILE A 320 10.43 -6.63 7.86
CA ILE A 320 10.90 -6.83 9.23
C ILE A 320 12.16 -7.70 9.17
N GLN A 321 13.30 -7.11 9.53
CA GLN A 321 14.56 -7.84 9.54
C GLN A 321 14.68 -8.64 10.83
N GLY A 322 15.06 -9.90 10.71
CA GLY A 322 15.27 -10.84 11.81
C GLY A 322 14.28 -12.00 11.73
N LYS A 323 14.82 -13.21 11.65
CA LYS A 323 14.06 -14.46 11.83
C LYS A 323 13.74 -14.63 13.32
N ARG A 324 12.84 -13.79 13.85
CA ARG A 324 12.29 -14.06 15.18
C ARG A 324 11.34 -15.25 15.03
N ASN A 325 11.65 -16.33 15.71
CA ASN A 325 10.83 -17.52 15.67
C ASN A 325 9.69 -17.39 16.68
N TYR A 326 8.68 -16.58 16.33
CA TYR A 326 7.47 -16.40 17.15
C TYR A 326 6.51 -17.61 17.10
N GLY A 327 6.92 -18.71 16.45
CA GLY A 327 6.04 -19.84 16.19
C GLY A 327 5.14 -19.68 14.97
N LYS A 328 4.63 -20.81 14.45
CA LYS A 328 3.89 -20.86 13.18
C LYS A 328 2.65 -19.97 13.13
N ASN A 329 1.89 -19.94 14.23
CA ASN A 329 0.61 -19.19 14.26
C ASN A 329 0.85 -17.68 14.29
N THR A 330 1.77 -17.20 15.11
CA THR A 330 2.12 -15.78 15.19
C THR A 330 2.71 -15.28 13.87
N ASN A 331 3.65 -16.03 13.28
CA ASN A 331 4.23 -15.69 11.98
C ASN A 331 3.17 -15.64 10.87
N ARG A 332 2.20 -16.57 10.86
CA ARG A 332 1.09 -16.56 9.92
C ARG A 332 0.22 -15.32 10.09
N ARG A 333 -0.14 -14.94 11.31
CA ARG A 333 -0.94 -13.75 11.62
C ARG A 333 -0.20 -12.47 11.25
N LEU A 334 1.09 -12.35 11.58
CA LEU A 334 1.93 -11.21 11.21
C LEU A 334 2.08 -11.05 9.69
N ASN A 335 2.13 -12.16 8.94
CA ASN A 335 2.15 -12.10 7.48
C ASN A 335 0.85 -11.54 6.87
N THR A 336 -0.26 -11.53 7.62
CA THR A 336 -1.52 -10.92 7.20
C THR A 336 -1.66 -9.45 7.63
N TRP A 337 -0.66 -8.90 8.31
CA TRP A 337 -0.66 -7.50 8.73
C TRP A 337 -0.74 -6.54 7.54
N VAL A 338 -1.71 -5.66 7.58
CA VAL A 338 -2.09 -4.77 6.48
C VAL A 338 -1.31 -3.45 6.45
N LYS A 339 0.02 -3.50 6.68
CA LYS A 339 0.91 -2.32 6.71
C LYS A 339 0.72 -1.39 5.50
N GLY A 340 0.61 -1.97 4.30
CA GLY A 340 0.41 -1.21 3.08
C GLY A 340 -0.90 -0.42 3.11
N LEU A 341 -2.00 -1.04 3.54
CA LEU A 341 -3.30 -0.38 3.63
C LEU A 341 -3.31 0.75 4.68
N LEU A 342 -2.61 0.58 5.82
CA LEU A 342 -2.43 1.63 6.82
C LEU A 342 -1.66 2.84 6.25
N ALA A 343 -0.56 2.58 5.53
CA ALA A 343 0.24 3.61 4.89
C ALA A 343 -0.52 4.34 3.78
N ASP A 344 -1.24 3.59 2.93
CA ASP A 344 -2.07 4.13 1.86
C ASP A 344 -3.20 5.00 2.40
N ALA A 345 -3.87 4.56 3.47
CA ALA A 345 -4.94 5.32 4.11
C ALA A 345 -4.41 6.63 4.68
N LEU A 346 -3.31 6.59 5.49
CA LEU A 346 -2.68 7.79 6.02
C LEU A 346 -2.33 8.77 4.92
N THR A 347 -1.61 8.34 3.89
CA THR A 347 -1.19 9.21 2.79
C THR A 347 -2.39 9.79 2.04
N SER A 348 -3.38 8.96 1.73
CA SER A 348 -4.54 9.36 0.93
C SER A 348 -5.45 10.33 1.68
N VAL A 349 -5.78 10.06 2.93
CA VAL A 349 -6.68 10.92 3.74
C VAL A 349 -5.99 12.22 4.10
N SER A 350 -4.74 12.16 4.58
CA SER A 350 -3.97 13.36 4.93
C SER A 350 -3.85 14.31 3.75
N HIS A 351 -3.44 13.79 2.59
CA HIS A 351 -3.29 14.61 1.38
C HIS A 351 -4.61 15.27 0.96
N ARG A 352 -5.75 14.57 1.08
CA ARG A 352 -7.07 15.12 0.71
C ARG A 352 -7.54 16.23 1.64
N ARG A 353 -7.12 16.18 2.91
CA ARG A 353 -7.58 17.09 3.95
C ARG A 353 -6.52 18.13 4.34
N GLY A 354 -5.45 18.25 3.54
CA GLY A 354 -4.39 19.24 3.78
C GLY A 354 -3.49 18.94 4.98
N SER A 355 -3.50 17.71 5.52
CA SER A 355 -2.55 17.24 6.53
C SER A 355 -1.29 16.69 5.86
N THR A 356 -0.16 16.74 6.55
CA THR A 356 1.13 16.25 6.06
C THR A 356 1.55 15.00 6.83
N VAL A 357 2.06 13.97 6.13
CA VAL A 357 2.64 12.79 6.75
C VAL A 357 4.16 12.81 6.60
N HIS A 358 4.87 12.83 7.71
CA HIS A 358 6.33 12.71 7.76
C HIS A 358 6.73 11.32 8.22
N LEU A 359 7.57 10.63 7.41
CA LEU A 359 8.02 9.28 7.75
C LEU A 359 9.40 9.30 8.39
N VAL A 360 9.52 8.67 9.55
CA VAL A 360 10.75 8.56 10.34
C VAL A 360 11.27 7.12 10.41
N ASN A 361 12.47 6.96 10.94
CA ASN A 361 13.10 5.66 11.13
C ASN A 361 12.40 4.86 12.24
N ALA A 362 11.93 3.66 11.90
CA ALA A 362 11.21 2.75 12.82
C ALA A 362 12.13 1.93 13.75
N SER A 363 13.46 2.10 13.67
CA SER A 363 14.39 1.27 14.44
C SER A 363 14.38 1.68 15.91
N TYR A 364 14.10 0.73 16.78
CA TYR A 364 14.09 0.87 18.24
C TYR A 364 13.02 1.79 18.84
N THR A 365 12.10 2.37 18.07
CA THR A 365 11.03 3.23 18.59
C THR A 365 10.19 2.54 19.68
N SER A 366 9.94 1.25 19.56
CA SER A 366 9.22 0.45 20.56
C SER A 366 10.07 -0.08 21.72
N GLN A 367 11.37 0.20 21.72
CA GLN A 367 12.32 -0.32 22.72
C GLN A 367 12.98 0.78 23.56
N CYS A 368 12.80 2.04 23.20
CA CYS A 368 13.29 3.20 23.91
C CYS A 368 12.25 3.72 24.90
N ASP A 369 12.72 4.29 26.02
CA ASP A 369 11.87 5.05 26.95
C ASP A 369 11.62 6.44 26.37
N SER A 370 10.39 6.76 26.03
CA SER A 370 10.00 8.03 25.40
C SER A 370 10.02 9.21 26.38
N PHE A 371 10.01 8.96 27.65
CA PHE A 371 10.05 9.98 28.71
C PHE A 371 11.49 10.34 29.09
N LEU A 372 12.48 9.55 28.62
CA LEU A 372 13.90 9.83 28.75
C LEU A 372 14.52 10.07 27.35
N HIS A 373 13.93 10.98 26.59
CA HIS A 373 14.42 11.40 25.27
C HIS A 373 14.74 10.25 24.30
N GLY A 374 14.04 9.12 24.42
CA GLY A 374 14.21 7.97 23.53
C GLY A 374 15.46 7.14 23.80
N LEU A 375 15.97 7.08 25.04
CA LEU A 375 17.09 6.23 25.41
C LEU A 375 16.73 4.75 25.41
N LEU A 376 17.71 3.89 25.13
CA LEU A 376 17.59 2.42 25.19
C LEU A 376 17.61 1.91 26.63
N ILE A 377 16.66 2.39 27.44
CA ILE A 377 16.45 2.05 28.84
C ILE A 377 15.03 1.54 28.99
N GLY A 378 14.77 0.68 29.95
CA GLY A 378 13.47 0.05 30.13
C GLY A 378 13.28 -1.22 29.30
N THR A 379 12.11 -1.83 29.40
CA THR A 379 11.85 -3.14 28.77
C THR A 379 10.40 -3.26 28.30
N ARG A 380 10.19 -3.60 27.02
CA ARG A 380 8.85 -3.92 26.50
C ARG A 380 8.51 -5.40 26.77
N LYS A 381 7.34 -5.65 27.39
CA LYS A 381 6.76 -6.99 27.55
C LYS A 381 5.31 -6.97 27.05
N GLY A 382 5.06 -7.46 25.85
CA GLY A 382 3.74 -7.42 25.22
C GLY A 382 3.27 -5.99 24.97
N ASP A 383 2.10 -5.65 25.52
CA ASP A 383 1.47 -4.33 25.39
C ASP A 383 1.89 -3.33 26.49
N ARG A 384 2.85 -3.74 27.35
CA ARG A 384 3.37 -2.92 28.45
C ARG A 384 4.82 -2.57 28.21
N PHE A 385 5.19 -1.34 28.53
CA PHE A 385 6.57 -0.86 28.59
C PHE A 385 6.90 -0.49 30.03
N TYR A 386 7.91 -1.14 30.59
CA TYR A 386 8.45 -0.92 31.93
C TYR A 386 9.57 0.11 31.82
N ARG A 387 9.33 1.29 32.34
CA ARG A 387 10.28 2.41 32.34
C ARG A 387 11.42 2.17 33.31
N PHE A 388 12.47 2.98 33.18
CA PHE A 388 13.62 2.94 34.09
C PHE A 388 13.26 3.20 35.56
N ASN A 389 12.29 4.06 35.81
CA ASN A 389 11.80 4.41 37.16
C ASN A 389 10.80 3.38 37.75
N GLY A 390 10.57 2.27 37.06
CA GLY A 390 9.60 1.24 37.49
C GLY A 390 8.17 1.48 37.07
N GLU A 391 7.83 2.65 36.53
CA GLU A 391 6.50 2.91 36.00
C GLU A 391 6.19 2.00 34.80
N VAL A 392 4.91 1.70 34.59
CA VAL A 392 4.44 0.88 33.49
C VAL A 392 3.49 1.70 32.63
N VAL A 393 3.86 1.89 31.38
CA VAL A 393 3.06 2.60 30.38
C VAL A 393 2.62 1.66 29.25
N GLN A 394 1.62 2.08 28.48
CA GLN A 394 1.18 1.33 27.32
C GLN A 394 2.27 1.41 26.22
N ALA A 395 2.67 0.24 25.69
CA ALA A 395 3.86 0.12 24.83
C ALA A 395 3.74 0.86 23.49
N ASP A 396 2.54 0.89 22.89
CA ASP A 396 2.34 1.54 21.58
C ASP A 396 2.22 3.06 21.75
N TRP A 397 1.72 3.55 22.89
CA TRP A 397 1.79 4.96 23.28
C TRP A 397 3.26 5.41 23.46
N ASN A 398 4.05 4.65 24.21
CA ASN A 398 5.50 4.90 24.32
C ASN A 398 6.18 4.91 22.94
N GLY A 399 5.79 3.98 22.07
CA GLY A 399 6.27 3.93 20.68
C GLY A 399 5.91 5.17 19.87
N ALA A 400 4.66 5.63 19.96
CA ALA A 400 4.17 6.82 19.26
C ALA A 400 4.89 8.11 19.71
N ARG A 401 5.19 8.26 21.00
CA ARG A 401 6.00 9.38 21.53
C ARG A 401 7.44 9.34 20.98
N ASN A 402 8.06 8.16 20.94
CA ASN A 402 9.39 7.99 20.32
C ASN A 402 9.37 8.30 18.82
N VAL A 403 8.30 7.96 18.11
CA VAL A 403 8.11 8.31 16.71
C VAL A 403 8.05 9.82 16.54
N LEU A 404 7.33 10.54 17.39
CA LEU A 404 7.27 12.00 17.38
C LEU A 404 8.65 12.62 17.63
N ALA A 405 9.37 12.15 18.64
CA ALA A 405 10.69 12.65 18.98
C ALA A 405 11.72 12.47 17.83
N ARG A 406 11.54 11.44 17.00
CA ARG A 406 12.38 11.22 15.80
C ARG A 406 12.24 12.27 14.71
N LEU A 407 11.22 13.12 14.75
CA LEU A 407 11.03 14.20 13.78
C LEU A 407 12.22 15.17 13.80
N ASN A 408 12.72 15.49 14.98
CA ASN A 408 13.78 16.46 15.20
C ASN A 408 15.14 15.80 15.53
N ASP A 409 15.29 14.50 15.31
CA ASP A 409 16.55 13.79 15.58
C ASP A 409 17.56 14.05 14.44
N ASN A 410 18.61 14.84 14.75
CA ASN A 410 19.63 15.23 13.77
C ASN A 410 20.61 14.08 13.41
N GLU A 411 20.75 13.05 14.26
CA GLU A 411 21.69 11.95 14.05
C GLU A 411 21.01 10.73 13.39
N ILE A 412 19.69 10.57 13.61
CA ILE A 412 18.93 9.43 13.11
C ILE A 412 17.95 9.89 12.03
N SER A 413 18.41 9.89 10.79
CA SER A 413 17.55 10.14 9.64
C SER A 413 16.66 8.92 9.33
N ARG A 414 15.59 9.14 8.54
CA ARG A 414 14.71 8.07 8.04
C ARG A 414 15.45 6.85 7.48
N TYR A 415 16.61 7.08 6.89
CA TYR A 415 17.37 6.06 6.15
C TYR A 415 18.59 5.51 6.89
N THR A 416 18.85 5.97 8.10
CA THR A 416 19.97 5.49 8.92
C THR A 416 19.85 3.98 9.11
N PRO A 417 20.91 3.19 8.82
CA PRO A 417 20.88 1.74 8.96
C PRO A 417 20.61 1.30 10.39
N TYR A 418 19.86 0.21 10.57
CA TYR A 418 19.46 -0.34 11.87
C TYR A 418 20.64 -0.50 12.86
N LYS A 419 21.80 -0.99 12.39
CA LYS A 419 23.01 -1.15 13.22
C LYS A 419 23.57 0.19 13.70
N THR A 420 23.55 1.19 12.84
CA THR A 420 23.99 2.56 13.17
C THR A 420 23.05 3.21 14.18
N VAL A 421 21.72 3.06 13.99
CA VAL A 421 20.73 3.53 14.97
C VAL A 421 20.99 2.91 16.35
N LYS A 422 21.25 1.59 16.42
CA LYS A 422 21.57 0.93 17.69
C LYS A 422 22.77 1.55 18.36
N ARG A 423 23.86 1.78 17.61
CA ARG A 423 25.11 2.37 18.14
C ARG A 423 24.86 3.77 18.70
N ILE A 424 24.17 4.64 17.92
CA ILE A 424 23.85 6.02 18.36
C ILE A 424 23.04 6.00 19.67
N LEU A 425 21.98 5.18 19.70
CA LEU A 425 21.13 5.10 20.88
C LEU A 425 21.87 4.53 22.10
N GLN A 426 22.78 3.61 21.88
CA GLN A 426 23.62 3.03 22.93
C GLN A 426 24.61 4.06 23.48
N GLU A 427 25.29 4.82 22.60
CA GLU A 427 26.20 5.90 22.98
C GLU A 427 25.47 7.00 23.78
N ARG A 428 24.24 7.40 23.38
CA ARG A 428 23.39 8.33 24.12
C ARG A 428 23.02 7.77 25.49
N THR A 429 22.67 6.51 25.58
CA THR A 429 22.27 5.84 26.82
C THR A 429 23.44 5.72 27.78
N ASP A 430 24.64 5.37 27.29
CA ASP A 430 25.83 5.22 28.10
C ASP A 430 26.31 6.59 28.65
N ARG A 431 26.20 7.65 27.84
CA ARG A 431 26.46 9.03 28.29
C ARG A 431 25.52 9.44 29.42
N TYR A 432 24.22 9.22 29.26
CA TYR A 432 23.23 9.52 30.28
C TYR A 432 23.49 8.78 31.60
N LYS A 433 23.90 7.49 31.53
CA LYS A 433 24.26 6.71 32.73
C LYS A 433 25.51 7.25 33.41
N SER A 434 26.53 7.68 32.66
CA SER A 434 27.74 8.29 33.21
C SER A 434 27.41 9.60 33.95
N GLU A 435 26.60 10.45 33.35
CA GLU A 435 26.14 11.71 33.96
C GLU A 435 25.41 11.49 35.27
N LEU A 436 24.58 10.44 35.38
CA LEU A 436 23.91 10.06 36.63
C LEU A 436 24.91 9.57 37.69
N THR A 437 25.97 8.88 37.30
CA THR A 437 26.98 8.38 38.20
C THR A 437 27.83 9.55 38.74
N ASP A 438 28.21 10.48 37.88
CA ASP A 438 29.04 11.64 38.23
C ASP A 438 28.30 12.63 39.14
N LEU A 439 26.97 12.66 39.12
CA LEU A 439 26.15 13.47 40.03
C LEU A 439 26.04 12.92 41.45
N GLY A 440 26.83 11.89 41.80
CA GLY A 440 27.01 11.35 43.15
C GLY A 440 25.80 10.61 43.72
N SER A 441 24.84 10.27 42.92
CA SER A 441 23.73 9.43 43.32
C SER A 441 24.11 7.96 43.10
N SER A 442 24.44 7.25 44.15
CA SER A 442 24.57 5.80 44.15
C SER A 442 23.20 5.15 43.96
N TYR A 443 22.80 4.98 42.71
CA TYR A 443 21.59 4.23 42.39
C TYR A 443 21.95 2.77 42.15
N THR A 444 21.69 1.94 43.13
CA THR A 444 21.59 0.50 42.94
C THR A 444 20.36 0.18 42.11
N LEU A 445 20.58 -0.55 41.02
CA LEU A 445 19.52 -1.13 40.15
C LEU A 445 18.68 -2.09 41.04
N GLY A 446 17.66 -1.58 41.69
CA GLY A 446 16.78 -2.48 42.45
C GLY A 446 15.91 -1.88 43.53
N ASP A 447 16.11 -0.68 44.06
CA ASP A 447 15.26 -0.18 45.13
C ASP A 447 14.93 1.33 45.01
N LYS A 448 13.70 1.57 45.32
CA LYS A 448 12.91 2.80 45.30
C LYS A 448 13.62 4.06 45.85
N THR A 449 13.66 5.13 45.06
CA THR A 449 13.26 6.52 45.41
C THR A 449 13.74 7.49 44.33
N LEU A 450 12.81 7.97 43.52
CA LEU A 450 13.05 8.84 42.36
C LEU A 450 12.27 10.18 42.50
N THR A 451 12.27 10.78 43.65
CA THR A 451 11.58 12.09 43.86
C THR A 451 12.45 13.28 43.53
N GLU A 452 13.76 13.17 43.38
CA GLU A 452 14.64 14.33 43.12
C GLU A 452 15.13 14.49 41.69
N CYS A 453 15.06 13.44 40.84
CA CYS A 453 15.44 13.57 39.42
C CYS A 453 14.41 14.28 38.53
N GLU A 454 13.15 14.36 38.93
CA GLU A 454 12.12 15.08 38.15
C GLU A 454 12.31 16.61 38.21
N LEU A 455 12.94 17.13 39.25
CA LEU A 455 13.14 18.58 39.45
C LEU A 455 14.30 19.18 38.65
N VAL A 456 15.18 18.36 38.10
CA VAL A 456 16.35 18.83 37.28
C VAL A 456 16.05 18.86 35.81
N LEU A 457 15.02 18.16 35.34
CA LEU A 457 14.70 18.03 33.91
C LEU A 457 13.72 19.07 33.34
N ASP A 458 13.08 19.89 34.20
CA ASP A 458 12.21 20.99 33.77
C ASP A 458 12.97 22.28 33.43
N HIS A 459 14.30 22.29 33.50
CA HIS A 459 15.15 23.48 33.25
C HIS A 459 16.27 23.29 32.22
N VAL A 460 16.19 22.28 31.34
CA VAL A 460 17.15 22.16 30.20
C VAL A 460 16.44 22.05 28.85
#